data_2d1d3eeff5725d047bd199ddfced442b
#
_entry.id   2d1d3eeff5725d047bd199ddfced442b
#
_cell.length_a   1.000
_cell.length_b   1.000
_cell.length_c   1.000
_cell.angle_alpha   90.00
_cell.angle_beta   90.00
_cell.angle_gamma   90.00
#
_symmetry.space_group_name_H-M   'P 1'
#
loop_
_entity.id
_entity.type
_entity.pdbx_description
1 polymer ?
#
loop_
_entity_poly.entity_id
_entity_poly.type
_entity_poly.pdbx_seq_one_letter_code
_entity_poly.pdbx_strand_id
1 'polypeptide(L)'
;MKKYEILGGNLPVVVCELSAGESMITESGSMSWMSPNMKMETISGGGMKKMFGRLMSGDSMFQNRYTAEGTDGTIAFASSFPGAIKALEISNGHSMIVQKSAFLASEEGVELSMHFQKKLGKGIFGGEGFIMQRLSGNGTAFVEIDGHAVECDLSAGQEILISTGYLAAMEETCTMDVVTVKGVKNMLIGGDGIFNTVVKGPGKVILQTMPISKVAELLTPFFADNK
;
A
#
# COMPACT_ATOMS: atom_id res chain seq x y z
N MET A 1 -12.79 5.75 14.90
CA MET A 1 -13.76 5.84 13.75
C MET A 1 -15.07 5.18 14.14
N LYS A 2 -16.23 5.80 13.86
CA LYS A 2 -17.56 5.23 14.18
C LYS A 2 -17.90 4.02 13.34
N LYS A 3 -17.82 4.17 12.02
CA LYS A 3 -18.04 3.13 11.03
C LYS A 3 -17.41 3.50 9.71
N TYR A 4 -17.30 2.56 8.82
CA TYR A 4 -16.95 2.78 7.42
C TYR A 4 -17.85 1.97 6.50
N GLU A 5 -17.90 2.37 5.24
CA GLU A 5 -18.57 1.65 4.16
C GLU A 5 -17.70 1.67 2.91
N ILE A 6 -17.56 0.52 2.24
CA ILE A 6 -16.84 0.41 0.97
C ILE A 6 -17.87 0.32 -0.16
N LEU A 7 -17.84 1.29 -1.07
CA LEU A 7 -18.78 1.46 -2.17
C LEU A 7 -18.07 1.38 -3.52
N GLY A 8 -18.80 1.27 -4.62
CA GLY A 8 -18.28 1.46 -5.99
C GLY A 8 -17.79 0.21 -6.72
N GLY A 9 -17.99 -0.99 -6.18
CA GLY A 9 -17.62 -2.24 -6.87
C GLY A 9 -16.14 -2.27 -7.28
N ASN A 10 -15.83 -2.31 -8.59
CA ASN A 10 -14.46 -2.35 -9.11
C ASN A 10 -13.77 -0.98 -9.19
N LEU A 11 -14.45 0.09 -8.83
CA LEU A 11 -13.90 1.45 -8.66
C LEU A 11 -14.22 1.91 -7.24
N PRO A 12 -13.60 1.30 -6.23
CA PRO A 12 -14.08 1.41 -4.86
C PRO A 12 -13.65 2.71 -4.20
N VAL A 13 -14.46 3.12 -3.25
CA VAL A 13 -14.19 4.19 -2.31
C VAL A 13 -14.55 3.70 -0.91
N VAL A 14 -13.72 3.99 0.08
CA VAL A 14 -14.11 3.84 1.48
C VAL A 14 -14.56 5.19 2.03
N VAL A 15 -15.75 5.19 2.62
CA VAL A 15 -16.35 6.35 3.31
C VAL A 15 -16.28 6.08 4.80
N CYS A 16 -15.63 6.95 5.56
CA CYS A 16 -15.41 6.84 6.99
C CYS A 16 -16.21 7.91 7.73
N GLU A 17 -16.99 7.52 8.74
CA GLU A 17 -17.66 8.43 9.69
C GLU A 17 -16.81 8.53 10.96
N LEU A 18 -16.48 9.76 11.34
CA LEU A 18 -15.65 10.09 12.48
C LEU A 18 -16.47 10.85 13.53
N SER A 19 -16.26 10.51 14.81
CA SER A 19 -16.73 11.37 15.89
C SER A 19 -15.89 12.66 15.95
N ALA A 20 -16.44 13.72 16.56
CA ALA A 20 -15.68 14.93 16.85
C ALA A 20 -14.36 14.59 17.58
N GLY A 21 -13.24 15.08 17.05
CA GLY A 21 -11.89 14.84 17.54
C GLY A 21 -11.21 13.57 17.02
N GLU A 22 -11.91 12.66 16.34
CA GLU A 22 -11.29 11.51 15.70
C GLU A 22 -10.58 11.92 14.40
N SER A 23 -9.54 11.16 14.04
CA SER A 23 -8.68 11.45 12.88
C SER A 23 -8.44 10.22 12.02
N MET A 24 -8.25 10.49 10.72
CA MET A 24 -7.71 9.52 9.75
C MET A 24 -6.35 10.01 9.25
N ILE A 25 -5.45 9.05 9.03
CA ILE A 25 -4.12 9.28 8.47
C ILE A 25 -4.07 8.69 7.06
N THR A 26 -3.47 9.43 6.13
CA THR A 26 -3.20 8.93 4.76
C THR A 26 -1.87 9.44 4.25
N GLU A 27 -1.29 8.80 3.25
CA GLU A 27 -0.24 9.41 2.43
C GLU A 27 -0.84 10.50 1.52
N SER A 28 -0.04 11.39 0.97
CA SER A 28 -0.56 12.55 0.24
C SER A 28 -1.32 12.12 -1.03
N GLY A 29 -2.51 12.71 -1.25
CA GLY A 29 -3.29 12.58 -2.48
C GLY A 29 -4.46 11.59 -2.44
N SER A 30 -4.66 10.83 -1.38
CA SER A 30 -5.70 9.79 -1.34
C SER A 30 -7.11 10.31 -0.99
N MET A 31 -7.24 11.48 -0.36
CA MET A 31 -8.55 12.05 0.01
C MET A 31 -9.32 12.47 -1.24
N SER A 32 -10.56 11.98 -1.36
CA SER A 32 -11.46 12.27 -2.48
C SER A 32 -12.49 13.34 -2.17
N TRP A 33 -13.18 13.25 -1.03
CA TRP A 33 -14.06 14.29 -0.49
C TRP A 33 -14.17 14.17 1.01
N MET A 34 -14.62 15.25 1.66
CA MET A 34 -14.82 15.29 3.10
C MET A 34 -15.87 16.35 3.49
N SER A 35 -16.44 16.21 4.69
CA SER A 35 -17.30 17.25 5.30
C SER A 35 -16.53 18.55 5.52
N PRO A 36 -17.20 19.73 5.47
CA PRO A 36 -16.53 21.03 5.64
C PRO A 36 -15.84 21.21 6.99
N ASN A 37 -16.27 20.48 8.03
CA ASN A 37 -15.68 20.51 9.38
C ASN A 37 -14.46 19.58 9.55
N MET A 38 -13.99 18.94 8.49
CA MET A 38 -12.74 18.16 8.52
C MET A 38 -11.54 19.09 8.32
N LYS A 39 -10.61 19.07 9.26
CA LYS A 39 -9.35 19.81 9.19
C LYS A 39 -8.21 18.93 8.74
N MET A 40 -7.47 19.37 7.73
CA MET A 40 -6.26 18.71 7.24
C MET A 40 -5.00 19.33 7.85
N GLU A 41 -4.10 18.49 8.32
CA GLU A 41 -2.74 18.86 8.75
C GLU A 41 -1.72 17.92 8.13
N THR A 42 -0.67 18.45 7.51
CA THR A 42 0.45 17.63 7.04
C THR A 42 1.36 17.34 8.21
N ILE A 43 1.52 16.06 8.51
CA ILE A 43 2.41 15.56 9.57
C ILE A 43 3.65 14.94 8.93
N SER A 44 4.82 15.36 9.41
CA SER A 44 6.09 14.70 9.09
C SER A 44 6.52 13.87 10.29
N GLY A 45 6.75 12.60 10.10
CA GLY A 45 7.21 11.69 11.17
C GLY A 45 8.55 12.13 11.78
N GLY A 46 8.49 13.02 12.80
CA GLY A 46 9.68 13.51 13.54
C GLY A 46 10.13 14.90 13.09
N GLY A 47 10.21 15.85 14.03
CA GLY A 47 10.43 17.30 13.89
C GLY A 47 11.39 17.77 12.78
N MET A 48 11.31 19.05 12.44
CA MET A 48 11.96 19.72 11.28
C MET A 48 13.43 19.32 11.00
N LYS A 49 14.23 19.02 12.04
CA LYS A 49 15.64 18.58 11.86
C LYS A 49 15.77 17.16 11.33
N LYS A 50 14.82 16.25 11.60
CA LYS A 50 14.77 14.89 11.03
C LYS A 50 14.20 14.88 9.61
N MET A 51 13.39 15.88 9.24
CA MET A 51 12.79 16.06 7.93
C MET A 51 13.84 16.21 6.82
N PHE A 52 14.87 17.05 7.03
CA PHE A 52 15.96 17.25 6.06
C PHE A 52 16.81 15.99 5.84
N GLY A 53 17.09 15.22 6.87
CA GLY A 53 17.83 13.96 6.75
C GLY A 53 17.05 12.87 5.99
N ARG A 54 15.75 12.79 6.20
CA ARG A 54 14.86 11.83 5.54
C ARG A 54 14.55 12.20 4.09
N LEU A 55 14.46 13.50 3.76
CA LEU A 55 14.32 13.97 2.37
C LEU A 55 15.52 13.54 1.50
N MET A 56 16.72 13.50 2.08
CA MET A 56 17.95 13.06 1.42
C MET A 56 18.07 11.54 1.30
N SER A 57 17.40 10.77 2.16
CA SER A 57 17.40 9.30 2.13
C SER A 57 16.26 8.68 1.31
N GLY A 58 15.35 9.51 0.76
CA GLY A 58 14.14 9.02 0.07
C GLY A 58 13.07 8.48 1.01
N ASP A 59 13.20 8.72 2.30
CA ASP A 59 12.35 8.16 3.38
C ASP A 59 11.31 9.17 3.86
N SER A 60 10.92 10.13 3.01
CA SER A 60 9.94 11.15 3.34
C SER A 60 8.52 10.61 3.19
N MET A 61 8.03 9.94 4.21
CA MET A 61 6.60 9.66 4.35
C MET A 61 5.93 10.95 4.85
N PHE A 62 5.49 11.81 3.93
CA PHE A 62 4.57 12.87 4.25
C PHE A 62 3.18 12.26 4.40
N GLN A 63 2.62 12.39 5.59
CA GLN A 63 1.28 11.95 5.89
C GLN A 63 0.39 13.16 6.09
N ASN A 64 -0.87 13.04 5.71
CA ASN A 64 -1.90 13.98 6.05
C ASN A 64 -2.79 13.38 7.14
N ARG A 65 -3.04 14.16 8.18
CA ARG A 65 -4.04 13.89 9.21
C ARG A 65 -5.28 14.69 8.90
N TYR A 66 -6.43 14.05 8.92
CA TYR A 66 -7.75 14.66 8.76
C TYR A 66 -8.56 14.47 10.03
N THR A 67 -8.88 15.54 10.75
CA THR A 67 -9.58 15.52 12.05
C THR A 67 -10.96 16.12 11.91
N ALA A 68 -11.99 15.48 12.48
CA ALA A 68 -13.34 16.04 12.59
C ALA A 68 -13.37 17.08 13.70
N GLU A 69 -13.57 18.38 13.38
CA GLU A 69 -13.60 19.47 14.35
C GLU A 69 -15.02 19.81 14.81
N GLY A 70 -15.21 19.85 16.13
CA GLY A 70 -16.44 20.34 16.79
C GLY A 70 -17.63 19.39 16.72
N THR A 71 -17.90 18.78 15.58
CA THR A 71 -18.98 17.82 15.35
C THR A 71 -18.46 16.59 14.58
N ASP A 72 -19.30 15.57 14.50
CA ASP A 72 -19.02 14.40 13.66
C ASP A 72 -18.77 14.82 12.20
N GLY A 73 -17.85 14.11 11.54
CA GLY A 73 -17.47 14.39 10.17
C GLY A 73 -17.40 13.11 9.31
N THR A 74 -17.39 13.30 8.01
CA THR A 74 -17.24 12.24 7.04
C THR A 74 -16.06 12.52 6.14
N ILE A 75 -15.28 11.50 5.82
CA ILE A 75 -14.17 11.57 4.87
C ILE A 75 -14.14 10.31 3.99
N ALA A 76 -13.79 10.49 2.73
CA ALA A 76 -13.75 9.41 1.75
C ALA A 76 -12.39 9.33 1.06
N PHE A 77 -11.95 8.08 0.83
CA PHE A 77 -10.72 7.73 0.14
C PHE A 77 -11.04 6.76 -1.00
N ALA A 78 -10.89 7.21 -2.24
CA ALA A 78 -11.11 6.38 -3.41
C ALA A 78 -9.81 5.68 -3.81
N SER A 79 -9.95 4.44 -4.29
CA SER A 79 -8.83 3.74 -4.91
C SER A 79 -8.34 4.50 -6.14
N SER A 80 -7.04 4.56 -6.34
CA SER A 80 -6.39 5.24 -7.46
C SER A 80 -6.47 4.43 -8.76
N PHE A 81 -6.77 3.13 -8.66
CA PHE A 81 -6.83 2.20 -9.79
C PHE A 81 -8.04 1.25 -9.64
N PRO A 82 -8.61 0.72 -10.76
CA PRO A 82 -9.67 -0.28 -10.70
C PRO A 82 -9.25 -1.52 -9.90
N GLY A 83 -10.09 -1.88 -8.89
CA GLY A 83 -9.70 -2.98 -8.03
C GLY A 83 -10.63 -3.17 -6.83
N ALA A 84 -10.06 -3.38 -5.67
CA ALA A 84 -10.77 -3.56 -4.42
C ALA A 84 -10.13 -2.72 -3.30
N ILE A 85 -10.90 -2.39 -2.26
CA ILE A 85 -10.38 -1.90 -0.98
C ILE A 85 -10.58 -3.00 0.05
N LYS A 86 -9.53 -3.27 0.84
CA LYS A 86 -9.57 -4.20 1.98
C LYS A 86 -9.38 -3.43 3.28
N ALA A 87 -10.25 -3.67 4.25
CA ALA A 87 -10.03 -3.23 5.62
C ALA A 87 -9.21 -4.28 6.37
N LEU A 88 -8.14 -3.85 7.00
CA LEU A 88 -7.22 -4.66 7.80
C LEU A 88 -7.30 -4.23 9.25
N GLU A 89 -7.70 -5.15 10.13
CA GLU A 89 -7.72 -4.91 11.57
C GLU A 89 -6.31 -5.10 12.13
N ILE A 90 -5.72 -4.00 12.59
CA ILE A 90 -4.39 -3.98 13.18
C ILE A 90 -4.53 -3.96 14.71
N SER A 91 -3.80 -4.82 15.38
CA SER A 91 -3.79 -4.89 16.84
C SER A 91 -2.42 -5.34 17.37
N ASN A 92 -2.21 -5.18 18.68
CA ASN A 92 -0.98 -5.67 19.30
C ASN A 92 -0.82 -7.18 19.08
N GLY A 93 0.29 -7.55 18.42
CA GLY A 93 0.58 -8.94 18.02
C GLY A 93 -0.03 -9.36 16.67
N HIS A 94 -0.78 -8.48 15.99
CA HIS A 94 -1.31 -8.72 14.65
C HIS A 94 -1.01 -7.52 13.76
N SER A 95 0.19 -7.49 13.23
CA SER A 95 0.67 -6.49 12.27
C SER A 95 0.60 -7.03 10.84
N MET A 96 0.46 -6.11 9.88
CA MET A 96 0.46 -6.44 8.46
C MET A 96 1.64 -5.78 7.75
N ILE A 97 2.21 -6.46 6.78
CA ILE A 97 3.21 -5.93 5.86
C ILE A 97 2.50 -5.68 4.54
N VAL A 98 2.48 -4.44 4.08
CA VAL A 98 1.76 -4.02 2.86
C VAL A 98 2.70 -3.36 1.87
N GLN A 99 2.42 -3.50 0.58
CA GLN A 99 3.12 -2.73 -0.45
C GLN A 99 2.84 -1.24 -0.23
N LYS A 100 3.88 -0.39 -0.34
CA LYS A 100 3.73 1.06 -0.12
C LYS A 100 2.59 1.67 -0.92
N SER A 101 2.48 1.33 -2.21
CA SER A 101 1.41 1.81 -3.09
C SER A 101 0.02 1.28 -2.75
N ALA A 102 -0.08 0.23 -1.92
CA ALA A 102 -1.37 -0.30 -1.50
C ALA A 102 -1.96 0.41 -0.27
N PHE A 103 -1.16 1.15 0.50
CA PHE A 103 -1.70 1.88 1.66
C PHE A 103 -2.57 3.06 1.20
N LEU A 104 -3.82 3.07 1.64
CA LEU A 104 -4.81 4.09 1.30
C LEU A 104 -5.05 5.07 2.45
N ALA A 105 -5.46 4.56 3.61
CA ALA A 105 -5.71 5.35 4.82
C ALA A 105 -5.74 4.45 6.06
N SER A 106 -5.62 5.05 7.25
CA SER A 106 -5.80 4.34 8.52
C SER A 106 -6.34 5.24 9.62
N GLU A 107 -6.87 4.62 10.68
CA GLU A 107 -7.06 5.31 11.96
C GLU A 107 -5.72 5.77 12.54
N GLU A 108 -5.75 6.83 13.37
CA GLU A 108 -4.55 7.45 13.96
C GLU A 108 -3.73 6.49 14.84
N GLY A 109 -4.35 5.44 15.39
CA GLY A 109 -3.69 4.41 16.20
C GLY A 109 -2.84 3.41 15.40
N VAL A 110 -2.85 3.48 14.06
CA VAL A 110 -2.02 2.64 13.19
C VAL A 110 -0.74 3.38 12.82
N GLU A 111 0.38 2.75 13.09
CA GLU A 111 1.72 3.27 12.79
C GLU A 111 2.28 2.63 11.52
N LEU A 112 2.82 3.45 10.61
CA LEU A 112 3.50 3.01 9.40
C LEU A 112 5.02 3.09 9.59
N SER A 113 5.72 2.02 9.26
CA SER A 113 7.18 1.97 9.26
C SER A 113 7.71 1.20 8.05
N MET A 114 8.93 1.52 7.63
CA MET A 114 9.61 0.78 6.57
C MET A 114 9.90 -0.64 7.05
N HIS A 115 9.45 -1.65 6.29
CA HIS A 115 9.77 -3.05 6.54
C HIS A 115 10.86 -3.57 5.59
N PHE A 116 10.72 -3.29 4.30
CA PHE A 116 11.63 -3.80 3.26
C PHE A 116 11.70 -2.82 2.10
N GLN A 117 12.90 -2.61 1.55
CA GLN A 117 13.08 -1.85 0.32
C GLN A 117 14.15 -2.49 -0.57
N LYS A 118 13.85 -2.67 -1.85
CA LYS A 118 14.81 -3.14 -2.86
C LYS A 118 14.67 -2.32 -4.14
N LYS A 119 15.77 -1.66 -4.55
CA LYS A 119 15.82 -0.96 -5.85
C LYS A 119 15.91 -1.99 -6.96
N LEU A 120 14.93 -2.03 -7.85
CA LEU A 120 14.79 -3.03 -8.90
C LEU A 120 15.10 -2.50 -10.31
N GLY A 121 15.89 -1.42 -10.41
CA GLY A 121 16.25 -0.78 -11.68
C GLY A 121 15.37 0.42 -12.02
N LYS A 122 15.76 1.17 -13.07
CA LYS A 122 15.00 2.34 -13.53
C LYS A 122 13.72 1.90 -14.25
N GLY A 123 12.58 2.49 -13.88
CA GLY A 123 11.28 2.26 -14.53
C GLY A 123 10.39 1.19 -13.89
N ILE A 124 10.89 0.40 -12.94
CA ILE A 124 10.09 -0.54 -12.18
C ILE A 124 9.67 0.13 -10.87
N PHE A 125 8.37 0.10 -10.54
CA PHE A 125 7.79 0.75 -9.34
C PHE A 125 8.12 2.25 -9.22
N GLY A 126 8.04 3.03 -10.33
CA GLY A 126 8.21 4.48 -10.31
C GLY A 126 9.61 4.99 -9.96
N GLY A 127 10.64 4.11 -9.98
CA GLY A 127 12.03 4.47 -9.64
C GLY A 127 12.38 4.37 -8.15
N GLU A 128 11.43 4.32 -7.24
CA GLU A 128 11.66 4.12 -5.78
C GLU A 128 12.04 2.67 -5.46
N GLY A 129 11.68 1.73 -6.34
CA GLY A 129 11.84 0.29 -6.14
C GLY A 129 10.63 -0.34 -5.46
N PHE A 130 10.77 -1.63 -5.12
CA PHE A 130 9.75 -2.37 -4.38
C PHE A 130 9.90 -2.09 -2.89
N ILE A 131 8.87 -1.51 -2.30
CA ILE A 131 8.83 -1.08 -0.91
C ILE A 131 7.66 -1.75 -0.21
N MET A 132 7.95 -2.40 0.93
CA MET A 132 6.95 -2.94 1.84
C MET A 132 6.99 -2.16 3.16
N GLN A 133 5.83 -1.80 3.65
CA GLN A 133 5.63 -1.07 4.92
C GLN A 133 4.99 -1.99 5.95
N ARG A 134 5.36 -1.82 7.20
CA ARG A 134 4.71 -2.48 8.33
C ARG A 134 3.64 -1.57 8.90
N LEU A 135 2.43 -2.10 9.04
CA LEU A 135 1.32 -1.51 9.76
C LEU A 135 1.24 -2.17 11.14
N SER A 136 1.36 -1.38 12.19
CA SER A 136 1.36 -1.84 13.59
C SER A 136 0.55 -0.90 14.48
N GLY A 137 0.36 -1.23 15.75
CA GLY A 137 -0.46 -0.45 16.67
C GLY A 137 -1.86 -1.01 16.82
N ASN A 138 -2.89 -0.14 16.89
CA ASN A 138 -4.29 -0.55 17.04
C ASN A 138 -5.21 0.33 16.20
N GLY A 139 -6.08 -0.29 15.41
CA GLY A 139 -7.07 0.38 14.57
C GLY A 139 -7.25 -0.30 13.23
N THR A 140 -8.11 0.28 12.41
CA THR A 140 -8.37 -0.20 11.05
C THR A 140 -7.49 0.54 10.05
N ALA A 141 -6.84 -0.21 9.16
CA ALA A 141 -6.16 0.33 7.99
C ALA A 141 -6.87 -0.11 6.71
N PHE A 142 -6.91 0.76 5.72
CA PHE A 142 -7.48 0.48 4.40
C PHE A 142 -6.35 0.38 3.38
N VAL A 143 -6.40 -0.68 2.58
CA VAL A 143 -5.45 -0.90 1.49
C VAL A 143 -6.19 -1.06 0.17
N GLU A 144 -5.69 -0.41 -0.87
CA GLU A 144 -6.16 -0.62 -2.23
C GLU A 144 -5.43 -1.80 -2.88
N ILE A 145 -6.17 -2.58 -3.64
CA ILE A 145 -5.70 -3.77 -4.34
C ILE A 145 -5.97 -3.59 -5.83
N ASP A 146 -4.95 -3.65 -6.63
CA ASP A 146 -5.04 -3.50 -8.08
C ASP A 146 -5.71 -4.72 -8.72
N GLY A 147 -6.91 -4.56 -9.27
CA GLY A 147 -7.75 -5.65 -9.77
C GLY A 147 -8.44 -6.41 -8.64
N HIS A 148 -8.39 -7.74 -8.68
CA HIS A 148 -9.04 -8.60 -7.69
C HIS A 148 -8.07 -9.03 -6.59
N ALA A 149 -8.54 -9.05 -5.34
CA ALA A 149 -7.77 -9.55 -4.21
C ALA A 149 -7.89 -11.08 -4.10
N VAL A 150 -6.77 -11.77 -4.13
CA VAL A 150 -6.70 -13.23 -3.91
C VAL A 150 -5.98 -13.48 -2.58
N GLU A 151 -6.66 -14.13 -1.64
CA GLU A 151 -6.10 -14.46 -0.33
C GLU A 151 -5.59 -15.90 -0.33
N CYS A 152 -4.39 -16.11 0.19
CA CYS A 152 -3.74 -17.41 0.35
C CYS A 152 -3.27 -17.57 1.79
N ASP A 153 -3.62 -18.70 2.43
CA ASP A 153 -3.10 -19.04 3.74
C ASP A 153 -1.93 -20.03 3.57
N LEU A 154 -0.74 -19.62 4.00
CA LEU A 154 0.46 -20.44 3.95
C LEU A 154 0.68 -21.12 5.30
N SER A 155 0.81 -22.43 5.31
CA SER A 155 1.22 -23.21 6.47
C SER A 155 2.71 -23.00 6.79
N ALA A 156 3.14 -23.37 8.01
CA ALA A 156 4.56 -23.36 8.37
C ALA A 156 5.39 -24.20 7.40
N GLY A 157 6.44 -23.60 6.83
CA GLY A 157 7.32 -24.25 5.84
C GLY A 157 6.77 -24.25 4.40
N GLN A 158 5.52 -23.83 4.18
CA GLN A 158 5.00 -23.61 2.83
C GLN A 158 5.53 -22.31 2.26
N GLU A 159 5.86 -22.31 0.98
CA GLU A 159 6.31 -21.10 0.27
C GLU A 159 5.57 -20.92 -1.05
N ILE A 160 5.45 -19.67 -1.48
CA ILE A 160 4.90 -19.28 -2.77
C ILE A 160 5.88 -18.34 -3.47
N LEU A 161 6.07 -18.56 -4.78
CA LEU A 161 6.85 -17.68 -5.65
C LEU A 161 5.88 -16.75 -6.38
N ILE A 162 6.08 -15.43 -6.24
CA ILE A 162 5.20 -14.39 -6.72
C ILE A 162 6.00 -13.47 -7.64
N SER A 163 5.51 -13.13 -8.84
CA SER A 163 6.06 -11.99 -9.59
C SER A 163 5.89 -10.72 -8.73
N THR A 164 6.99 -9.99 -8.50
CA THR A 164 7.12 -9.04 -7.38
C THR A 164 5.98 -8.03 -7.28
N GLY A 165 5.42 -7.53 -8.36
CA GLY A 165 4.31 -6.58 -8.34
C GLY A 165 2.96 -7.15 -7.88
N TYR A 166 2.81 -8.47 -7.82
CA TYR A 166 1.54 -9.11 -7.45
C TYR A 166 1.34 -9.31 -5.94
N LEU A 167 2.36 -9.10 -5.12
CA LEU A 167 2.23 -9.11 -3.65
C LEU A 167 1.70 -7.77 -3.16
N ALA A 168 0.47 -7.73 -2.66
CA ALA A 168 -0.13 -6.53 -2.08
C ALA A 168 0.09 -6.43 -0.57
N ALA A 169 -0.16 -7.52 0.17
CA ALA A 169 0.02 -7.57 1.62
C ALA A 169 0.32 -8.99 2.12
N MET A 170 0.86 -9.09 3.33
CA MET A 170 1.04 -10.34 4.06
C MET A 170 1.01 -10.09 5.56
N GLU A 171 0.68 -11.11 6.35
CA GLU A 171 0.86 -11.07 7.81
C GLU A 171 2.35 -11.00 8.16
N GLU A 172 2.67 -10.32 9.28
CA GLU A 172 4.06 -10.19 9.78
C GLU A 172 4.70 -11.54 10.15
N THR A 173 3.90 -12.57 10.37
CA THR A 173 4.36 -13.95 10.62
C THR A 173 4.98 -14.60 9.39
N CYS A 174 4.66 -14.10 8.18
CA CYS A 174 5.32 -14.50 6.96
C CYS A 174 6.70 -13.84 6.83
N THR A 175 7.61 -14.50 6.15
CA THR A 175 8.89 -13.92 5.72
C THR A 175 8.93 -13.79 4.21
N MET A 176 9.70 -12.82 3.69
CA MET A 176 9.84 -12.61 2.26
C MET A 176 11.28 -12.35 1.84
N ASP A 177 11.61 -12.73 0.62
CA ASP A 177 12.84 -12.35 -0.07
C ASP A 177 12.57 -12.09 -1.56
N VAL A 178 13.29 -11.13 -2.14
CA VAL A 178 13.18 -10.82 -3.58
C VAL A 178 14.37 -11.43 -4.32
N VAL A 179 14.07 -12.36 -5.21
CA VAL A 179 15.05 -13.13 -5.98
C VAL A 179 15.04 -12.70 -7.44
N THR A 180 16.21 -12.76 -8.08
CA THR A 180 16.34 -12.51 -9.52
C THR A 180 16.07 -13.80 -10.31
N VAL A 181 15.23 -13.71 -11.33
CA VAL A 181 14.99 -14.84 -12.25
C VAL A 181 16.28 -15.15 -13.02
N LYS A 182 16.79 -16.38 -12.90
CA LYS A 182 18.02 -16.80 -13.56
C LYS A 182 17.77 -17.12 -15.03
N GLY A 183 18.62 -16.58 -15.92
CA GLY A 183 18.67 -16.90 -17.34
C GLY A 183 18.32 -15.73 -18.26
N VAL A 184 19.29 -15.27 -19.07
CA VAL A 184 19.14 -14.14 -20.00
C VAL A 184 18.03 -14.37 -21.03
N LYS A 185 17.81 -15.63 -21.48
CA LYS A 185 16.70 -15.97 -22.40
C LYS A 185 15.33 -15.81 -21.75
N ASN A 186 15.18 -16.16 -20.48
CA ASN A 186 13.92 -16.02 -19.74
C ASN A 186 13.61 -14.55 -19.46
N MET A 187 14.63 -13.69 -19.27
CA MET A 187 14.49 -12.26 -19.07
C MET A 187 14.03 -11.50 -20.32
N LEU A 188 14.48 -11.94 -21.52
CA LEU A 188 14.23 -11.23 -22.78
C LEU A 188 13.00 -11.73 -23.54
N ILE A 189 12.58 -12.98 -23.33
CA ILE A 189 11.55 -13.65 -24.16
C ILE A 189 10.33 -14.04 -23.31
N GLY A 190 10.49 -14.24 -21.99
CA GLY A 190 9.45 -14.82 -21.12
C GLY A 190 8.33 -13.84 -20.72
N GLY A 191 8.54 -12.53 -20.83
CA GLY A 191 7.54 -11.53 -20.40
C GLY A 191 7.26 -11.51 -18.89
N ASP A 192 7.81 -12.44 -18.13
CA ASP A 192 7.77 -12.46 -16.67
C ASP A 192 8.81 -11.47 -16.14
N GLY A 193 8.45 -10.68 -15.14
CA GLY A 193 9.34 -9.69 -14.54
C GLY A 193 10.71 -10.28 -14.15
N ILE A 194 11.74 -9.45 -14.13
CA ILE A 194 13.12 -9.84 -13.79
C ILE A 194 13.24 -10.32 -12.32
N PHE A 195 12.29 -9.94 -11.48
CA PHE A 195 12.31 -10.17 -10.04
C PHE A 195 11.05 -10.90 -9.58
N ASN A 196 11.26 -11.92 -8.78
CA ASN A 196 10.20 -12.62 -8.06
C ASN A 196 10.38 -12.43 -6.55
N THR A 197 9.26 -12.47 -5.83
CA THR A 197 9.24 -12.49 -4.37
C THR A 197 8.89 -13.89 -3.91
N VAL A 198 9.74 -14.49 -3.07
CA VAL A 198 9.44 -15.72 -2.35
C VAL A 198 8.83 -15.32 -1.02
N VAL A 199 7.62 -15.77 -0.73
CA VAL A 199 6.97 -15.59 0.58
C VAL A 199 6.83 -16.94 1.24
N LYS A 200 7.21 -17.02 2.51
CA LYS A 200 7.14 -18.24 3.34
C LYS A 200 6.23 -18.02 4.53
N GLY A 201 5.34 -18.97 4.76
CA GLY A 201 4.47 -19.02 5.93
C GLY A 201 5.19 -19.38 7.24
N PRO A 202 4.48 -19.34 8.35
CA PRO A 202 3.02 -19.34 8.39
C PRO A 202 2.40 -17.95 8.29
N GLY A 203 1.20 -17.85 7.68
CA GLY A 203 0.41 -16.63 7.67
C GLY A 203 -0.37 -16.40 6.37
N LYS A 204 -1.21 -15.38 6.39
CA LYS A 204 -2.03 -14.98 5.25
C LYS A 204 -1.24 -14.06 4.30
N VAL A 205 -1.42 -14.26 3.01
CA VAL A 205 -0.86 -13.45 1.92
C VAL A 205 -2.00 -12.95 1.05
N ILE A 206 -1.99 -11.67 0.70
CA ILE A 206 -2.96 -11.04 -0.20
C ILE A 206 -2.24 -10.68 -1.50
N LEU A 207 -2.73 -11.25 -2.59
CA LEU A 207 -2.24 -10.99 -3.92
C LEU A 207 -3.22 -10.09 -4.68
N GLN A 208 -2.69 -9.32 -5.63
CA GLN A 208 -3.45 -8.51 -6.58
C GLN A 208 -3.31 -9.07 -8.00
N THR A 209 -4.39 -8.98 -8.80
CA THR A 209 -4.41 -9.63 -10.12
C THR A 209 -3.99 -8.73 -11.27
N MET A 210 -3.92 -7.41 -11.05
CA MET A 210 -3.63 -6.43 -12.11
C MET A 210 -2.78 -5.27 -11.60
N PRO A 211 -1.53 -5.51 -11.11
CA PRO A 211 -0.70 -4.44 -10.57
C PRO A 211 -0.47 -3.33 -11.59
N ILE A 212 -0.57 -2.07 -11.17
CA ILE A 212 -0.44 -0.89 -12.05
C ILE A 212 0.89 -0.88 -12.80
N SER A 213 1.96 -1.42 -12.22
CA SER A 213 3.25 -1.58 -12.89
C SER A 213 3.15 -2.43 -14.15
N LYS A 214 2.32 -3.51 -14.12
CA LYS A 214 2.09 -4.36 -15.29
C LYS A 214 1.27 -3.65 -16.37
N VAL A 215 0.30 -2.85 -15.97
CA VAL A 215 -0.47 -2.02 -16.90
C VAL A 215 0.44 -0.97 -17.56
N ALA A 216 1.31 -0.32 -16.79
CA ALA A 216 2.29 0.63 -17.32
C ALA A 216 3.23 -0.03 -18.34
N GLU A 217 3.72 -1.25 -18.07
CA GLU A 217 4.52 -2.02 -19.03
C GLU A 217 3.76 -2.28 -20.34
N LEU A 218 2.49 -2.68 -20.25
CA LEU A 218 1.65 -2.93 -21.43
C LEU A 218 1.37 -1.67 -22.27
N LEU A 219 1.29 -0.50 -21.62
CA LEU A 219 1.02 0.78 -22.29
C LEU A 219 2.28 1.45 -22.84
N THR A 220 3.46 1.15 -22.29
CA THR A 220 4.73 1.79 -22.67
C THR A 220 5.00 1.77 -24.20
N PRO A 221 4.80 0.66 -24.95
CA PRO A 221 5.02 0.64 -26.39
C PRO A 221 4.15 1.64 -27.17
N PHE A 222 2.95 1.95 -26.69
CA PHE A 222 2.02 2.88 -27.35
C PHE A 222 2.40 4.37 -27.16
N PHE A 223 3.27 4.67 -26.18
CA PHE A 223 3.77 6.02 -25.91
C PHE A 223 5.20 6.25 -26.38
N ALA A 224 5.93 5.19 -26.80
CA ALA A 224 7.33 5.28 -27.20
C ALA A 224 7.54 5.87 -28.62
N ASP A 225 6.52 5.91 -29.46
CA ASP A 225 6.60 6.34 -30.87
C ASP A 225 6.44 7.85 -31.12
N ASN A 226 6.47 8.70 -30.08
CA ASN A 226 6.34 10.17 -30.22
C ASN A 226 7.66 10.93 -29.97
N LYS A 227 8.81 10.36 -30.38
CA LYS A 227 10.07 11.12 -30.42
C LYS A 227 10.74 11.04 -31.78
#